data_94d8b61b2ffaf0fcf6044e9bfa82e544
#
_entry.id   94d8b61b2ffaf0fcf6044e9bfa82e544
#
_cell.length_a   1.000
_cell.length_b   1.000
_cell.length_c   1.000
_cell.angle_alpha   90.00
_cell.angle_beta   90.00
_cell.angle_gamma   90.00
#
_symmetry.space_group_name_H-M   'P 1'
#
loop_
_entity.id
_entity.type
_entity.pdbx_description
1 polymer ?
#
loop_
_entity_poly.entity_id
_entity_poly.type
_entity_poly.pdbx_seq_one_letter_code
_entity_poly.pdbx_strand_id
1 'polypeptide(L)'
;MANTIKLTAEVRDEFGKGAARRIRRADKIPAVLYGKGAEPIHITLPGHETMLALRHANALIGLQMADGSERLALPKQVQRHPVRSEIEHVDLLIVHRGQKVTVPVPVVVAGEAGPDSLVNLERNDLQVLADPTQIPAQIEVSVAGLAVGAQILAGDIA
;
A
#
# COMPACT_ATOMS: atom_id res chain seq x y z
N MET A 1 0.16 -15.50 0.13
CA MET A 1 -0.42 -15.17 1.45
C MET A 1 0.00 -13.77 1.84
N ALA A 2 -0.96 -12.92 2.15
CA ALA A 2 -0.63 -11.61 2.69
C ALA A 2 -0.08 -11.78 4.11
N ASN A 3 1.16 -11.39 4.30
CA ASN A 3 1.74 -11.35 5.64
C ASN A 3 1.17 -10.15 6.39
N THR A 4 0.43 -10.41 7.45
CA THR A 4 -0.05 -9.35 8.33
C THR A 4 1.12 -8.88 9.21
N ILE A 5 1.46 -7.62 9.09
CA ILE A 5 2.50 -6.98 9.89
C ILE A 5 1.84 -6.25 11.04
N LYS A 6 2.23 -6.55 12.26
CA LYS A 6 1.67 -5.91 13.45
C LYS A 6 2.44 -4.64 13.80
N LEU A 7 1.73 -3.54 13.98
CA LEU A 7 2.26 -2.27 14.40
C LEU A 7 1.47 -1.74 15.59
N THR A 8 2.15 -1.13 16.54
CA THR A 8 1.50 -0.45 17.66
C THR A 8 1.10 0.97 17.25
N ALA A 9 -0.16 1.31 17.40
CA ALA A 9 -0.69 2.63 17.09
C ALA A 9 -1.12 3.37 18.35
N GLU A 10 -0.76 4.65 18.43
CA GLU A 10 -1.18 5.56 19.49
C GLU A 10 -2.08 6.64 18.91
N VAL A 11 -3.21 6.89 19.53
CA VAL A 11 -4.11 7.98 19.12
C VAL A 11 -3.46 9.32 19.47
N ARG A 12 -3.49 10.27 18.55
CA ARG A 12 -2.91 11.60 18.76
C ARG A 12 -4.00 12.64 18.96
N ASP A 13 -3.75 13.51 19.94
CA ASP A 13 -4.63 14.63 20.27
C ASP A 13 -4.13 15.97 19.70
N GLU A 14 -2.86 16.03 19.32
CA GLU A 14 -2.24 17.24 18.80
C GLU A 14 -2.15 17.20 17.27
N PHE A 15 -2.51 18.29 16.63
CA PHE A 15 -2.55 18.45 15.18
C PHE A 15 -1.69 19.63 14.73
N GLY A 16 -1.46 19.70 13.42
CA GLY A 16 -0.72 20.78 12.78
C GLY A 16 0.75 20.48 12.52
N LYS A 17 1.43 21.40 11.85
CA LYS A 17 2.84 21.24 11.43
C LYS A 17 3.81 21.03 12.59
N GLY A 18 3.60 21.75 13.69
CA GLY A 18 4.46 21.64 14.87
C GLY A 18 4.35 20.28 15.55
N ALA A 19 3.12 19.78 15.70
CA ALA A 19 2.86 18.43 16.24
C ALA A 19 3.46 17.35 15.34
N ALA A 20 3.27 17.42 14.03
CA ALA A 20 3.85 16.49 13.07
C ALA A 20 5.38 16.48 13.11
N ARG A 21 6.01 17.63 13.26
CA ARG A 21 7.48 17.71 13.41
C ARG A 21 7.98 17.05 14.68
N ARG A 22 7.27 17.25 15.82
CA ARG A 22 7.62 16.59 17.09
C ARG A 22 7.53 15.07 16.97
N ILE A 23 6.48 14.58 16.34
CA ILE A 23 6.25 13.15 16.10
C ILE A 23 7.40 12.56 15.26
N ARG A 24 7.78 13.22 14.18
CA ARG A 24 8.89 12.77 13.32
C ARG A 24 10.24 12.83 14.01
N ARG A 25 10.48 13.82 14.87
CA ARG A 25 11.70 13.89 15.70
C ARG A 25 11.82 12.77 16.73
N ALA A 26 10.67 12.23 17.16
CA ALA A 26 10.60 11.08 18.07
C ALA A 26 10.67 9.72 17.33
N ASP A 27 11.08 9.72 16.07
CA ASP A 27 11.12 8.54 15.18
C ASP A 27 9.77 7.85 15.00
N LYS A 28 8.69 8.63 15.09
CA LYS A 28 7.32 8.19 14.84
C LYS A 28 6.78 8.82 13.56
N ILE A 29 5.79 8.17 12.96
CA ILE A 29 5.15 8.63 11.73
C ILE A 29 3.71 8.99 12.02
N PRO A 30 3.27 10.23 11.69
CA PRO A 30 1.87 10.58 11.77
C PRO A 30 1.08 9.85 10.67
N ALA A 31 -0.06 9.30 11.03
CA ALA A 31 -0.93 8.57 10.13
C ALA A 31 -2.39 8.91 10.39
N VAL A 32 -3.22 8.70 9.39
CA VAL A 32 -4.67 8.81 9.48
C VAL A 32 -5.30 7.49 9.11
N LEU A 33 -6.21 7.03 9.95
CA LEU A 33 -6.93 5.80 9.77
C LEU A 33 -8.37 6.11 9.33
N TYR A 34 -8.70 5.76 8.10
CA TYR A 34 -10.02 5.95 7.53
C TYR A 34 -10.85 4.68 7.64
N GLY A 35 -12.09 4.81 8.11
CA GLY A 35 -13.04 3.71 8.13
C GLY A 35 -14.28 4.04 7.30
N LYS A 36 -14.97 3.01 6.81
CA LYS A 36 -16.22 3.18 6.07
C LYS A 36 -17.31 3.74 7.01
N GLY A 37 -17.75 4.98 6.76
CA GLY A 37 -18.79 5.63 7.55
C GLY A 37 -18.38 6.11 8.95
N ALA A 38 -17.08 6.06 9.29
CA ALA A 38 -16.55 6.57 10.54
C ALA A 38 -15.67 7.80 10.31
N GLU A 39 -15.53 8.63 11.34
CA GLU A 39 -14.61 9.76 11.30
C GLU A 39 -13.15 9.28 11.23
N PRO A 40 -12.27 10.00 10.51
CA PRO A 40 -10.85 9.68 10.48
C PRO A 40 -10.23 9.73 11.87
N ILE A 41 -9.43 8.72 12.20
CA ILE A 41 -8.71 8.64 13.46
C ILE A 41 -7.25 8.99 13.19
N HIS A 42 -6.73 10.00 13.88
CA HIS A 42 -5.33 10.38 13.80
C HIS A 42 -4.51 9.56 14.78
N ILE A 43 -3.47 8.92 14.26
CA ILE A 43 -2.60 8.02 15.02
C ILE A 43 -1.14 8.31 14.75
N THR A 44 -0.27 7.79 15.59
CA THR A 44 1.17 7.74 15.37
C THR A 44 1.63 6.29 15.29
N LEU A 45 2.56 6.01 14.42
CA LEU A 45 3.14 4.70 14.20
C LEU A 45 4.66 4.71 14.47
N PRO A 46 5.24 3.58 14.90
CA PRO A 46 6.70 3.49 15.04
C PRO A 46 7.36 3.63 13.66
N GLY A 47 8.37 4.50 13.57
CA GLY A 47 8.95 4.90 12.28
C GLY A 47 9.65 3.76 11.55
N HIS A 48 10.54 3.06 12.23
CA HIS A 48 11.33 1.99 11.61
C HIS A 48 10.47 0.80 11.17
N GLU A 49 9.60 0.32 12.03
CA GLU A 49 8.72 -0.81 11.76
C GLU A 49 7.73 -0.51 10.63
N THR A 50 7.18 0.70 10.62
CA THR A 50 6.29 1.17 9.55
C THR A 50 7.02 1.27 8.21
N MET A 51 8.24 1.76 8.21
CA MET A 51 9.07 1.83 7.00
C MET A 51 9.30 0.42 6.41
N LEU A 52 9.60 -0.56 7.25
CA LEU A 52 9.77 -1.95 6.82
C LEU A 52 8.47 -2.54 6.28
N ALA A 53 7.35 -2.27 6.94
CA ALA A 53 6.03 -2.73 6.51
C ALA A 53 5.63 -2.17 5.13
N LEU A 54 5.92 -0.90 4.89
CA LEU A 54 5.56 -0.21 3.65
C LEU A 54 6.49 -0.51 2.46
N ARG A 55 7.53 -1.30 2.65
CA ARG A 55 8.34 -1.81 1.54
C ARG A 55 7.58 -2.76 0.63
N HIS A 56 6.60 -3.44 1.19
CA HIS A 56 5.75 -4.35 0.44
C HIS A 56 4.49 -3.63 -0.02
N ALA A 57 4.22 -3.67 -1.32
CA ALA A 57 2.97 -3.14 -1.87
C ALA A 57 1.78 -3.91 -1.29
N ASN A 58 0.74 -3.18 -0.91
CA ASN A 58 -0.50 -3.76 -0.38
C ASN A 58 -0.32 -4.67 0.85
N ALA A 59 0.70 -4.41 1.68
CA ALA A 59 0.89 -5.15 2.92
C ALA A 59 -0.27 -4.90 3.89
N LEU A 60 -0.86 -5.98 4.41
CA LEU A 60 -1.90 -5.89 5.42
C LEU A 60 -1.27 -5.56 6.78
N ILE A 61 -1.71 -4.48 7.39
CA ILE A 61 -1.17 -4.01 8.66
C ILE A 61 -2.19 -4.28 9.78
N GLY A 62 -1.77 -5.01 10.79
CA GLY A 62 -2.53 -5.18 12.03
C GLY A 62 -2.14 -4.09 13.02
N LEU A 63 -3.03 -3.14 13.26
CA LEU A 63 -2.81 -2.05 14.20
C LEU A 63 -3.29 -2.46 15.60
N GLN A 64 -2.35 -2.49 16.54
CA GLN A 64 -2.67 -2.65 17.95
C GLN A 64 -2.87 -1.28 18.57
N MET A 65 -4.12 -0.97 18.90
CA MET A 65 -4.49 0.30 19.54
C MET A 65 -4.17 0.27 21.03
N ALA A 66 -4.05 1.46 21.63
CA ALA A 66 -3.78 1.61 23.05
C ALA A 66 -4.89 1.03 23.96
N ASP A 67 -6.11 0.92 23.44
CA ASP A 67 -7.25 0.30 24.15
C ASP A 67 -7.24 -1.25 24.12
N GLY A 68 -6.23 -1.85 23.48
CA GLY A 68 -6.11 -3.29 23.32
C GLY A 68 -6.84 -3.86 22.11
N SER A 69 -7.55 -3.04 21.34
CA SER A 69 -8.19 -3.50 20.10
C SER A 69 -7.18 -3.67 18.97
N GLU A 70 -7.44 -4.63 18.08
CA GLU A 70 -6.67 -4.83 16.87
C GLU A 70 -7.53 -4.47 15.65
N ARG A 71 -6.99 -3.67 14.76
CA ARG A 71 -7.65 -3.27 13.52
C ARG A 71 -6.78 -3.59 12.33
N LEU A 72 -7.39 -4.14 11.28
CA LEU A 72 -6.70 -4.39 10.03
C LEU A 72 -6.79 -3.16 9.14
N ALA A 73 -5.69 -2.77 8.56
CA ALA A 73 -5.62 -1.61 7.68
C ALA A 73 -4.72 -1.87 6.46
N LEU A 74 -5.05 -1.21 5.35
CA LEU A 74 -4.23 -1.18 4.15
C LEU A 74 -3.68 0.22 3.92
N PRO A 75 -2.40 0.35 3.54
CA PRO A 75 -1.85 1.63 3.12
C PRO A 75 -2.56 2.11 1.86
N LYS A 76 -3.11 3.30 1.91
CA LYS A 76 -3.77 3.95 0.77
C LYS A 76 -2.84 4.94 0.08
N GLN A 77 -2.15 5.75 0.88
CA GLN A 77 -1.21 6.74 0.39
C GLN A 77 -0.06 6.89 1.38
N VAL A 78 1.15 6.97 0.85
CA VAL A 78 2.37 7.22 1.62
C VAL A 78 3.02 8.48 1.08
N GLN A 79 3.17 9.48 1.94
CA GLN A 79 3.89 10.71 1.61
C GLN A 79 5.33 10.61 2.08
N ARG A 80 6.26 10.76 1.14
CA ARG A 80 7.70 10.71 1.41
C ARG A 80 8.34 12.06 1.18
N HIS A 81 9.35 12.35 1.99
CA HIS A 81 10.18 13.55 1.77
C HIS A 81 10.97 13.38 0.46
N PRO A 82 10.94 14.37 -0.47
CA PRO A 82 11.55 14.20 -1.80
C PRO A 82 13.07 14.01 -1.77
N VAL A 83 13.75 14.54 -0.76
CA VAL A 83 15.21 14.48 -0.64
C VAL A 83 15.68 13.36 0.29
N ARG A 84 15.05 13.23 1.46
CA ARG A 84 15.47 12.28 2.51
C ARG A 84 14.85 10.90 2.37
N SER A 85 13.82 10.75 1.54
CA SER A 85 13.04 9.51 1.39
C SER A 85 12.38 9.00 2.68
N GLU A 86 12.37 9.82 3.72
CA GLU A 86 11.68 9.55 4.97
C GLU A 86 10.17 9.63 4.77
N ILE A 87 9.44 8.77 5.45
CA ILE A 87 7.98 8.79 5.41
C ILE A 87 7.47 9.95 6.27
N GLU A 88 6.79 10.90 5.66
CA GLU A 88 6.23 12.06 6.36
C GLU A 88 4.82 11.82 6.88
N HIS A 89 4.02 11.06 6.14
CA HIS A 89 2.63 10.77 6.47
C HIS A 89 2.16 9.49 5.80
N VAL A 90 1.24 8.78 6.44
CA VAL A 90 0.61 7.57 5.90
C VAL A 90 -0.89 7.65 6.07
N ASP A 91 -1.62 7.41 4.98
CA ASP A 91 -3.06 7.22 5.02
C ASP A 91 -3.37 5.73 4.98
N LEU A 92 -4.11 5.27 5.96
CA LEU A 92 -4.49 3.88 6.12
C LEU A 92 -6.01 3.72 6.02
N LEU A 93 -6.45 2.68 5.32
CA LEU A 93 -7.85 2.33 5.21
C LEU A 93 -8.16 1.11 6.09
N ILE A 94 -9.13 1.24 6.99
CA ILE A 94 -9.62 0.12 7.80
C ILE A 94 -10.30 -0.88 6.88
N VAL A 95 -9.92 -2.14 6.99
CA VAL A 95 -10.48 -3.23 6.20
C VAL A 95 -10.93 -4.36 7.12
N HIS A 96 -11.94 -5.09 6.67
CA HIS A 96 -12.45 -6.26 7.37
C HIS A 96 -12.22 -7.51 6.52
N ARG A 97 -12.00 -8.64 7.17
CA ARG A 97 -11.88 -9.92 6.49
C ARG A 97 -13.19 -10.22 5.72
N GLY A 98 -13.06 -10.69 4.50
CA GLY A 98 -14.19 -10.98 3.63
C GLY A 98 -14.78 -9.77 2.92
N GLN A 99 -14.32 -8.57 3.19
CA GLN A 99 -14.71 -7.35 2.50
C GLN A 99 -13.78 -7.10 1.31
N LYS A 100 -14.30 -7.15 0.10
CA LYS A 100 -13.49 -6.83 -1.08
C LYS A 100 -13.14 -5.35 -1.14
N VAL A 101 -11.89 -5.07 -1.40
CA VAL A 101 -11.36 -3.71 -1.58
C VAL A 101 -10.68 -3.57 -2.93
N THR A 102 -10.76 -2.39 -3.50
CA THR A 102 -10.04 -2.07 -4.74
C THR A 102 -8.67 -1.53 -4.40
N VAL A 103 -7.63 -2.21 -4.85
CA VAL A 103 -6.24 -1.84 -4.61
C VAL A 103 -5.45 -1.85 -5.91
N PRO A 104 -4.51 -0.93 -6.09
CA PRO A 104 -3.58 -1.00 -7.20
C PRO A 104 -2.55 -2.11 -6.95
N VAL A 105 -2.42 -3.01 -7.90
CA VAL A 105 -1.41 -4.08 -7.88
C VAL A 105 -0.42 -3.84 -9.00
N PRO A 106 0.89 -3.83 -8.72
CA PRO A 106 1.88 -3.59 -9.74
C PRO A 106 1.89 -4.71 -10.78
N VAL A 107 2.06 -4.33 -12.03
CA VAL A 107 2.18 -5.25 -13.16
C VAL A 107 3.64 -5.43 -13.51
N VAL A 108 4.08 -6.67 -13.62
CA VAL A 108 5.44 -7.02 -14.03
C VAL A 108 5.38 -7.77 -15.35
N VAL A 109 6.17 -7.31 -16.30
CA VAL A 109 6.32 -7.97 -17.59
C VAL A 109 7.32 -9.12 -17.46
N ALA A 110 6.91 -10.31 -17.84
CA ALA A 110 7.75 -11.50 -17.84
C ALA A 110 8.00 -11.98 -19.27
N GLY A 111 9.18 -12.54 -19.52
CA GLY A 111 9.59 -13.06 -20.82
C GLY A 111 10.16 -12.00 -21.76
N GLU A 112 10.53 -12.45 -22.95
CA GLU A 112 11.07 -11.59 -24.01
C GLU A 112 10.07 -11.50 -25.17
N ALA A 113 9.83 -10.29 -25.63
CA ALA A 113 9.06 -10.07 -26.86
C ALA A 113 9.84 -10.58 -28.07
N GLY A 114 9.15 -10.77 -29.21
CA GLY A 114 9.76 -11.21 -30.43
C GLY A 114 10.87 -10.27 -30.94
N PRO A 115 11.72 -10.73 -31.87
CA PRO A 115 12.78 -9.92 -32.43
C PRO A 115 12.22 -8.64 -33.06
N ASP A 116 12.98 -7.57 -32.99
CA ASP A 116 12.63 -6.23 -33.47
C ASP A 116 11.38 -5.60 -32.85
N SER A 117 10.95 -6.10 -31.69
CA SER A 117 9.81 -5.56 -30.92
C SER A 117 10.26 -4.88 -29.63
N LEU A 118 9.59 -3.79 -29.28
CA LEU A 118 9.79 -3.06 -28.04
C LEU A 118 8.52 -3.17 -27.20
N VAL A 119 8.69 -3.55 -25.94
CA VAL A 119 7.58 -3.61 -24.99
C VAL A 119 7.37 -2.23 -24.37
N ASN A 120 6.19 -1.68 -24.56
CA ASN A 120 5.76 -0.45 -23.89
C ASN A 120 4.69 -0.77 -22.85
N LEU A 121 4.98 -0.49 -21.59
CA LEU A 121 4.05 -0.66 -20.50
C LEU A 121 3.30 0.65 -20.25
N GLU A 122 2.08 0.74 -20.74
CA GLU A 122 1.25 1.94 -20.60
C GLU A 122 0.77 2.17 -19.16
N ARG A 123 0.55 1.10 -18.43
CA ARG A 123 0.16 1.15 -17.02
C ARG A 123 1.03 0.23 -16.18
N ASN A 124 1.59 0.79 -15.14
CA ASN A 124 2.45 0.07 -14.21
C ASN A 124 1.67 -0.69 -13.13
N ASP A 125 0.37 -0.41 -13.00
CA ASP A 125 -0.49 -1.01 -12.01
C ASP A 125 -1.88 -1.29 -12.58
N LEU A 126 -2.56 -2.26 -12.00
CA LEU A 126 -3.97 -2.55 -12.25
C LEU A 126 -4.75 -2.46 -10.96
N GLN A 127 -5.92 -1.85 -11.03
CA GLN A 127 -6.85 -1.86 -9.90
C GLN A 127 -7.57 -3.20 -9.83
N VAL A 128 -7.36 -3.91 -8.75
CA VAL A 128 -7.91 -5.24 -8.51
C VAL A 128 -8.87 -5.20 -7.34
N LEU A 129 -10.02 -5.81 -7.51
CA LEU A 129 -10.99 -6.01 -6.44
C LEU A 129 -10.70 -7.36 -5.76
N ALA A 130 -10.12 -7.31 -4.57
CA ALA A 130 -9.68 -8.50 -3.86
C ALA A 130 -9.99 -8.44 -2.36
N ASP A 131 -9.98 -9.60 -1.73
CA ASP A 131 -10.02 -9.68 -0.26
C ASP A 131 -8.68 -9.17 0.30
N PRO A 132 -8.71 -8.34 1.36
CA PRO A 132 -7.49 -7.79 1.96
C PRO A 132 -6.46 -8.84 2.40
N THR A 133 -6.92 -10.04 2.70
CA THR A 133 -6.04 -11.16 3.10
C THR A 133 -5.43 -11.91 1.93
N GLN A 134 -5.89 -11.66 0.71
CA GLN A 134 -5.50 -12.39 -0.50
C GLN A 134 -5.08 -11.47 -1.66
N ILE A 135 -4.53 -10.32 -1.35
CA ILE A 135 -4.04 -9.41 -2.38
C ILE A 135 -2.74 -9.96 -2.96
N PRO A 136 -2.64 -10.14 -4.29
CA PRO A 136 -1.38 -10.56 -4.90
C PRO A 136 -0.33 -9.46 -4.78
N ALA A 137 0.92 -9.84 -4.57
CA ALA A 137 2.02 -8.87 -4.49
C ALA A 137 2.29 -8.19 -5.82
N GLN A 138 2.10 -8.91 -6.92
CA GLN A 138 2.29 -8.42 -8.28
C GLN A 138 1.47 -9.27 -9.25
N ILE A 139 1.19 -8.72 -10.43
CA ILE A 139 0.57 -9.44 -11.55
C ILE A 139 1.65 -9.63 -12.61
N GLU A 140 1.97 -10.88 -12.96
CA GLU A 140 2.89 -11.18 -14.01
C GLU A 140 2.15 -11.32 -15.35
N VAL A 141 2.63 -10.60 -16.35
CA VAL A 141 2.10 -10.64 -17.70
C VAL A 141 3.20 -11.16 -18.62
N SER A 142 2.95 -12.27 -19.29
CA SER A 142 3.89 -12.84 -20.24
C SER A 142 3.76 -12.17 -21.61
N VAL A 143 4.89 -11.66 -22.12
CA VAL A 143 4.99 -11.10 -23.47
C VAL A 143 5.79 -12.00 -24.40
N ALA A 144 6.13 -13.20 -23.97
CA ALA A 144 6.94 -14.14 -24.72
C ALA A 144 6.28 -14.49 -26.07
N GLY A 145 7.04 -14.32 -27.15
CA GLY A 145 6.58 -14.67 -28.50
C GLY A 145 5.58 -13.71 -29.13
N LEU A 146 5.29 -12.57 -28.50
CA LEU A 146 4.40 -11.56 -29.08
C LEU A 146 5.08 -10.80 -30.23
N ALA A 147 4.34 -10.59 -31.32
CA ALA A 147 4.80 -9.82 -32.46
C ALA A 147 4.57 -8.31 -32.28
N VAL A 148 5.20 -7.50 -33.12
CA VAL A 148 4.97 -6.06 -33.20
C VAL A 148 3.48 -5.77 -33.45
N GLY A 149 2.89 -4.85 -32.71
CA GLY A 149 1.47 -4.51 -32.80
C GLY A 149 0.54 -5.35 -31.90
N ALA A 150 1.06 -6.37 -31.21
CA ALA A 150 0.30 -7.15 -30.25
C ALA A 150 0.02 -6.31 -28.99
N GLN A 151 -1.15 -6.46 -28.44
CA GLN A 151 -1.60 -5.75 -27.23
C GLN A 151 -2.15 -6.73 -26.21
N ILE A 152 -1.83 -6.49 -24.94
CA ILE A 152 -2.43 -7.21 -23.82
C ILE A 152 -3.28 -6.21 -23.04
N LEU A 153 -4.57 -6.47 -22.98
CA LEU A 153 -5.53 -5.64 -22.27
C LEU A 153 -5.78 -6.19 -20.86
N ALA A 154 -6.28 -5.33 -19.97
CA ALA A 154 -6.61 -5.73 -18.60
C ALA A 154 -7.62 -6.91 -18.55
N GLY A 155 -8.52 -7.01 -19.51
CA GLY A 155 -9.45 -8.12 -19.63
C GLY A 155 -8.82 -9.48 -20.04
N ASP A 156 -7.60 -9.46 -20.56
CA ASP A 156 -6.85 -10.66 -20.94
C ASP A 156 -6.04 -11.25 -19.76
N ILE A 157 -5.94 -10.49 -18.69
CA ILE A 157 -5.24 -10.88 -17.46
C ILE A 157 -6.25 -11.52 -16.52
N ALA A 158 -6.11 -12.78 -16.32
CA ALA A 158 -7.00 -13.53 -15.43
C ALA A 158 -6.49 -13.61 -13.99
#